data_82e059489b92b043fe57768b78559d8f
#
_entry.id   82e059489b92b043fe57768b78559d8f
#
_cell.length_a   1.000
_cell.length_b   1.000
_cell.length_c   1.000
_cell.angle_alpha   90.00
_cell.angle_beta   90.00
_cell.angle_gamma   90.00
#
_symmetry.space_group_name_H-M   'P 1'
#
loop_
_entity.id
_entity.type
_entity.pdbx_description
1 polymer ?
#
loop_
_entity_poly.entity_id
_entity_poly.type
_entity_poly.pdbx_seq_one_letter_code
_entity_poly.pdbx_strand_id
1 'polypeptide(L)'
;GIVHIAPTFGADDAFVARAAGIPSLFMINKKGETRPMVDLTGKFYLLDELDETFVKECVDVEKYKEYQGRWVKNAYDPQFTVDGKYDEKAAAAAESLDIYICMMMKAGNKAFKIEKHVHNYPHCWRTDKPVLYYPLDSWFIRSTAAKERMMELNKTINWKPESTGTGRFGKWLENLNDWNLSRSRYWGTP
;
A
#
# COMPACT_ATOMS: atom_id res chain seq x y z
N GLY A 1 3.18 -23.77 0.33
CA GLY A 1 1.97 -23.29 0.98
C GLY A 1 1.15 -22.40 0.04
N ILE A 2 -0.04 -22.02 0.46
CA ILE A 2 -0.89 -21.05 -0.25
C ILE A 2 -0.67 -19.71 0.43
N VAL A 3 -0.33 -18.67 -0.35
CA VAL A 3 -0.08 -17.31 0.15
C VAL A 3 -1.08 -16.37 -0.49
N HIS A 4 -1.71 -15.54 0.35
CA HIS A 4 -2.56 -14.44 -0.10
C HIS A 4 -1.68 -13.28 -0.59
N ILE A 5 -2.02 -12.69 -1.72
CA ILE A 5 -1.32 -11.55 -2.33
C ILE A 5 -2.33 -10.43 -2.53
N ALA A 6 -1.98 -9.22 -2.08
CA ALA A 6 -2.77 -7.99 -2.24
C ALA A 6 -2.00 -6.94 -3.08
N PRO A 7 -1.95 -7.08 -4.41
CA PRO A 7 -1.09 -6.28 -5.28
C PRO A 7 -1.36 -4.77 -5.22
N THR A 8 -2.59 -4.38 -4.88
CA THR A 8 -2.98 -2.96 -4.79
C THR A 8 -2.41 -2.26 -3.56
N PHE A 9 -2.13 -3.01 -2.47
CA PHE A 9 -1.76 -2.44 -1.17
C PHE A 9 -0.42 -2.92 -0.61
N GLY A 10 0.30 -3.79 -1.31
CA GLY A 10 1.61 -4.29 -0.93
C GLY A 10 2.65 -4.08 -2.03
N ALA A 11 3.78 -3.47 -1.72
CA ALA A 11 4.85 -3.26 -2.72
C ALA A 11 5.46 -4.58 -3.20
N ASP A 12 5.75 -5.49 -2.28
CA ASP A 12 6.27 -6.83 -2.59
C ASP A 12 5.22 -7.67 -3.30
N ASP A 13 3.96 -7.59 -2.85
CA ASP A 13 2.83 -8.25 -3.49
C ASP A 13 2.61 -7.77 -4.93
N ALA A 14 2.73 -6.46 -5.17
CA ALA A 14 2.65 -5.87 -6.50
C ALA A 14 3.77 -6.36 -7.42
N PHE A 15 4.99 -6.52 -6.89
CA PHE A 15 6.12 -7.06 -7.64
C PHE A 15 5.89 -8.52 -8.04
N VAL A 16 5.51 -9.36 -7.08
CA VAL A 16 5.22 -10.79 -7.32
C VAL A 16 4.05 -10.97 -8.29
N ALA A 17 2.96 -10.21 -8.09
CA ALA A 17 1.78 -10.26 -8.95
C ALA A 17 2.11 -9.86 -10.40
N ARG A 18 2.92 -8.81 -10.60
CA ARG A 18 3.37 -8.39 -11.92
C ARG A 18 4.19 -9.46 -12.62
N ALA A 19 5.11 -10.09 -11.90
CA ALA A 19 5.94 -11.18 -12.43
C ALA A 19 5.10 -12.42 -12.81
N ALA A 20 4.01 -12.67 -12.09
CA ALA A 20 3.09 -13.79 -12.33
C ALA A 20 1.92 -13.46 -13.26
N GLY A 21 1.81 -12.22 -13.75
CA GLY A 21 0.68 -11.78 -14.60
C GLY A 21 -0.65 -11.68 -13.85
N ILE A 22 -0.63 -11.53 -12.52
CA ILE A 22 -1.84 -11.39 -11.69
C ILE A 22 -2.27 -9.92 -11.67
N PRO A 23 -3.52 -9.60 -12.08
CA PRO A 23 -3.99 -8.23 -12.08
C PRO A 23 -4.26 -7.71 -10.66
N SER A 24 -4.00 -6.42 -10.45
CA SER A 24 -4.45 -5.71 -9.25
C SER A 24 -5.95 -5.44 -9.31
N LEU A 25 -6.63 -5.47 -8.16
CA LEU A 25 -8.04 -5.13 -8.07
C LEU A 25 -8.21 -3.62 -7.85
N PHE A 26 -9.01 -3.01 -8.71
CA PHE A 26 -9.37 -1.60 -8.65
C PHE A 26 -10.88 -1.42 -8.77
N MET A 27 -11.35 -0.27 -8.34
CA MET A 27 -12.72 0.20 -8.55
C MET A 27 -12.71 1.37 -9.52
N ILE A 28 -13.86 1.65 -10.14
CA ILE A 28 -14.05 2.82 -11.00
C ILE A 28 -15.00 3.78 -10.27
N ASN A 29 -14.56 5.02 -10.06
CA ASN A 29 -15.39 6.05 -9.45
C ASN A 29 -16.31 6.72 -10.50
N LYS A 30 -17.24 7.59 -10.04
CA LYS A 30 -18.17 8.33 -10.92
C LYS A 30 -17.49 9.22 -11.97
N LYS A 31 -16.20 9.52 -11.80
CA LYS A 31 -15.43 10.29 -12.79
C LYS A 31 -14.78 9.40 -13.85
N GLY A 32 -14.99 8.08 -13.80
CA GLY A 32 -14.34 7.12 -14.67
C GLY A 32 -12.88 6.84 -14.31
N GLU A 33 -12.42 7.28 -13.15
CA GLU A 33 -11.05 7.07 -12.70
C GLU A 33 -10.92 5.73 -11.98
N THR A 34 -9.85 5.01 -12.30
CA THR A 34 -9.47 3.79 -11.59
C THR A 34 -8.89 4.13 -10.22
N ARG A 35 -9.43 3.52 -9.18
CA ARG A 35 -9.04 3.75 -7.78
C ARG A 35 -8.89 2.43 -7.03
N PRO A 36 -8.02 2.36 -5.99
CA PRO A 36 -8.04 1.25 -5.03
C PRO A 36 -9.41 1.10 -4.36
N MET A 37 -9.64 0.00 -3.68
CA MET A 37 -10.93 -0.28 -3.02
C MET A 37 -11.26 0.65 -1.85
N VAL A 38 -10.28 1.41 -1.36
CA VAL A 38 -10.44 2.40 -0.29
C VAL A 38 -9.92 3.76 -0.75
N ASP A 39 -10.39 4.80 -0.12
CA ASP A 39 -9.92 6.17 -0.33
C ASP A 39 -8.57 6.42 0.37
N LEU A 40 -8.02 7.62 0.22
CA LEU A 40 -6.76 8.03 0.84
C LEU A 40 -6.80 8.08 2.38
N THR A 41 -7.97 7.98 2.98
CA THR A 41 -8.15 7.92 4.43
C THR A 41 -8.22 6.48 4.94
N GLY A 42 -8.28 5.49 4.05
CA GLY A 42 -8.43 4.08 4.37
C GLY A 42 -9.87 3.65 4.60
N LYS A 43 -10.84 4.38 4.06
CA LYS A 43 -12.27 4.07 4.13
C LYS A 43 -12.74 3.45 2.81
N PHE A 44 -13.51 2.37 2.88
CA PHE A 44 -14.16 1.79 1.69
C PHE A 44 -15.12 2.79 1.07
N TYR A 45 -15.08 2.91 -0.25
CA TYR A 45 -15.99 3.76 -1.01
C TYR A 45 -17.46 3.39 -0.74
N LEU A 46 -18.33 4.39 -0.73
CA LEU A 46 -19.75 4.16 -0.77
C LEU A 46 -20.17 3.72 -2.17
N LEU A 47 -21.23 2.93 -2.28
CA LEU A 47 -21.74 2.47 -3.59
C LEU A 47 -22.12 3.64 -4.50
N ASP A 48 -22.60 4.73 -3.91
CA ASP A 48 -22.99 5.94 -4.64
C ASP A 48 -21.80 6.81 -5.09
N GLU A 49 -20.58 6.51 -4.67
CA GLU A 49 -19.34 7.15 -5.14
C GLU A 49 -18.75 6.45 -6.37
N LEU A 50 -19.25 5.25 -6.69
CA LEU A 50 -18.75 4.42 -7.77
C LEU A 50 -19.53 4.61 -9.07
N ASP A 51 -18.90 4.25 -10.20
CA ASP A 51 -19.54 4.22 -11.50
C ASP A 51 -20.67 3.18 -11.54
N GLU A 52 -21.82 3.56 -12.07
CA GLU A 52 -23.03 2.71 -12.08
C GLU A 52 -22.86 1.44 -12.91
N THR A 53 -22.15 1.51 -14.04
CA THR A 53 -21.90 0.36 -14.88
C THR A 53 -20.95 -0.60 -14.19
N PHE A 54 -19.89 -0.08 -13.60
CA PHE A 54 -18.97 -0.87 -12.79
C PHE A 54 -19.67 -1.59 -11.62
N VAL A 55 -20.53 -0.87 -10.89
CA VAL A 55 -21.30 -1.48 -9.79
C VAL A 55 -22.18 -2.62 -10.29
N LYS A 56 -22.90 -2.40 -11.39
CA LYS A 56 -23.80 -3.39 -11.96
C LYS A 56 -23.09 -4.67 -12.46
N GLU A 57 -21.92 -4.50 -13.06
CA GLU A 57 -21.20 -5.60 -13.73
C GLU A 57 -20.18 -6.30 -12.82
N CYS A 58 -19.59 -5.59 -11.87
CA CYS A 58 -18.41 -6.05 -11.13
C CYS A 58 -18.60 -6.15 -9.63
N VAL A 59 -19.68 -5.59 -9.05
CA VAL A 59 -19.83 -5.53 -7.58
C VAL A 59 -20.99 -6.42 -7.11
N ASP A 60 -20.70 -7.32 -6.20
CA ASP A 60 -21.73 -8.02 -5.41
C ASP A 60 -22.29 -7.04 -4.37
N VAL A 61 -23.34 -6.29 -4.77
CA VAL A 61 -23.91 -5.19 -3.98
C VAL A 61 -24.37 -5.67 -2.62
N GLU A 62 -25.00 -6.85 -2.52
CA GLU A 62 -25.52 -7.35 -1.24
C GLU A 62 -24.40 -7.62 -0.24
N LYS A 63 -23.28 -8.17 -0.70
CA LYS A 63 -22.11 -8.37 0.16
C LYS A 63 -21.38 -7.07 0.45
N TYR A 64 -21.24 -6.18 -0.55
CA TYR A 64 -20.49 -4.95 -0.39
C TYR A 64 -21.16 -3.93 0.54
N LYS A 65 -22.48 -3.94 0.65
CA LYS A 65 -23.25 -3.07 1.56
C LYS A 65 -22.76 -3.11 3.01
N GLU A 66 -22.24 -4.24 3.45
CA GLU A 66 -21.74 -4.42 4.83
C GLU A 66 -20.36 -3.77 5.04
N TYR A 67 -19.63 -3.46 3.96
CA TYR A 67 -18.26 -2.93 4.01
C TYR A 67 -18.19 -1.45 3.64
N GLN A 68 -19.10 -0.96 2.82
CA GLN A 68 -19.07 0.44 2.37
C GLN A 68 -18.98 1.42 3.54
N GLY A 69 -18.12 2.42 3.44
CA GLY A 69 -17.94 3.44 4.47
C GLY A 69 -17.21 2.96 5.74
N ARG A 70 -16.83 1.68 5.84
CA ARG A 70 -16.00 1.18 6.96
C ARG A 70 -14.53 1.50 6.76
N TRP A 71 -13.82 1.67 7.85
CA TRP A 71 -12.38 1.87 7.87
C TRP A 71 -11.65 0.53 7.89
N VAL A 72 -10.59 0.39 7.10
CA VAL A 72 -9.76 -0.85 7.07
C VAL A 72 -9.01 -1.08 8.39
N LYS A 73 -8.77 -0.03 9.16
CA LYS A 73 -8.20 -0.10 10.50
C LYS A 73 -8.86 0.94 11.40
N ASN A 74 -9.14 0.57 12.64
CA ASN A 74 -9.66 1.50 13.65
C ASN A 74 -8.76 2.74 13.82
N ALA A 75 -7.45 2.59 13.64
CA ALA A 75 -6.49 3.68 13.69
C ALA A 75 -6.73 4.81 12.67
N TYR A 76 -7.46 4.54 11.59
CA TYR A 76 -7.77 5.54 10.56
C TYR A 76 -9.10 6.26 10.84
N ASP A 77 -9.96 5.66 11.65
CA ASP A 77 -11.24 6.24 12.01
C ASP A 77 -11.04 7.45 12.95
N PRO A 78 -11.56 8.63 12.58
CA PRO A 78 -11.47 9.84 13.40
C PRO A 78 -12.05 9.69 14.82
N GLN A 79 -13.00 8.79 15.05
CA GLN A 79 -13.56 8.55 16.37
C GLN A 79 -12.54 8.15 17.43
N PHE A 80 -11.41 7.54 17.00
CA PHE A 80 -10.29 7.18 17.89
C PHE A 80 -9.19 8.24 17.93
N THR A 81 -9.50 9.48 17.55
CA THR A 81 -8.58 10.61 17.65
C THR A 81 -9.16 11.66 18.60
N VAL A 82 -8.51 11.84 19.77
CA VAL A 82 -8.90 12.80 20.79
C VAL A 82 -7.85 13.92 20.80
N ASP A 83 -8.28 15.18 20.66
CA ASP A 83 -7.42 16.37 20.64
C ASP A 83 -6.21 16.23 19.67
N GLY A 84 -6.47 15.64 18.50
CA GLY A 84 -5.46 15.40 17.47
C GLY A 84 -4.48 14.26 17.76
N LYS A 85 -4.66 13.55 18.87
CA LYS A 85 -3.84 12.38 19.26
C LYS A 85 -4.62 11.09 19.06
N TYR A 86 -3.94 10.07 18.57
CA TYR A 86 -4.50 8.75 18.42
C TYR A 86 -4.64 8.03 19.76
N ASP A 87 -5.86 7.57 20.07
CA ASP A 87 -6.15 6.72 21.22
C ASP A 87 -6.05 5.23 20.84
N GLU A 88 -4.83 4.70 20.97
CA GLU A 88 -4.55 3.29 20.67
C GLU A 88 -5.36 2.33 21.54
N LYS A 89 -5.60 2.68 22.82
CA LYS A 89 -6.33 1.79 23.75
C LYS A 89 -7.79 1.66 23.34
N ALA A 90 -8.44 2.77 23.04
CA ALA A 90 -9.82 2.76 22.57
C ALA A 90 -9.96 2.02 21.23
N ALA A 91 -9.04 2.27 20.29
CA ALA A 91 -9.03 1.60 18.99
C ALA A 91 -8.79 0.09 19.11
N ALA A 92 -7.91 -0.34 20.02
CA ALA A 92 -7.63 -1.77 20.25
C ALA A 92 -8.77 -2.50 20.97
N ALA A 93 -9.57 -1.79 21.78
CA ALA A 93 -10.72 -2.35 22.48
C ALA A 93 -11.98 -2.46 21.61
N ALA A 94 -12.06 -1.68 20.52
CA ALA A 94 -13.18 -1.69 19.61
C ALA A 94 -13.11 -2.86 18.61
N GLU A 95 -14.27 -3.30 18.14
CA GLU A 95 -14.34 -4.31 17.08
C GLU A 95 -13.63 -3.80 15.82
N SER A 96 -12.71 -4.59 15.29
CA SER A 96 -11.97 -4.29 14.07
C SER A 96 -12.56 -5.02 12.87
N LEU A 97 -12.33 -4.46 11.67
CA LEU A 97 -12.70 -5.11 10.42
C LEU A 97 -12.07 -6.50 10.27
N ASP A 98 -10.85 -6.70 10.78
CA ASP A 98 -10.16 -7.99 10.75
C ASP A 98 -10.95 -9.07 11.51
N ILE A 99 -11.45 -8.72 12.70
CA ILE A 99 -12.30 -9.63 13.51
C ILE A 99 -13.60 -9.92 12.76
N TYR A 100 -14.24 -8.91 12.20
CA TYR A 100 -15.46 -9.07 11.43
C TYR A 100 -15.28 -10.03 10.24
N ILE A 101 -14.22 -9.86 9.46
CA ILE A 101 -13.89 -10.74 8.32
C ILE A 101 -13.61 -12.17 8.82
N CYS A 102 -12.87 -12.32 9.91
CA CYS A 102 -12.61 -13.63 10.51
C CYS A 102 -13.90 -14.36 10.91
N MET A 103 -14.83 -13.65 11.52
CA MET A 103 -16.12 -14.22 11.93
C MET A 103 -16.99 -14.58 10.72
N MET A 104 -17.04 -13.73 9.70
CA MET A 104 -17.73 -14.01 8.44
C MET A 104 -17.16 -15.28 7.77
N MET A 105 -15.84 -15.39 7.66
CA MET A 105 -15.19 -16.56 7.07
C MET A 105 -15.46 -17.84 7.87
N LYS A 106 -15.50 -17.74 9.20
CA LYS A 106 -15.83 -18.86 10.09
C LYS A 106 -17.29 -19.28 9.91
N ALA A 107 -18.22 -18.34 9.92
CA ALA A 107 -19.64 -18.60 9.71
C ALA A 107 -19.92 -19.24 8.34
N GLY A 108 -19.19 -18.81 7.29
CA GLY A 108 -19.27 -19.36 5.95
C GLY A 108 -18.51 -20.69 5.76
N ASN A 109 -17.95 -21.29 6.82
CA ASN A 109 -17.11 -22.50 6.77
C ASN A 109 -15.94 -22.39 5.77
N LYS A 110 -15.36 -21.20 5.65
CA LYS A 110 -14.25 -20.88 4.73
C LYS A 110 -12.91 -20.65 5.45
N ALA A 111 -12.90 -20.67 6.78
CA ALA A 111 -11.69 -20.52 7.59
C ALA A 111 -11.23 -21.88 8.12
N PHE A 112 -10.03 -22.31 7.69
CA PHE A 112 -9.39 -23.51 8.25
C PHE A 112 -8.90 -23.27 9.68
N LYS A 113 -8.24 -22.14 9.93
CA LYS A 113 -7.71 -21.74 11.23
C LYS A 113 -7.64 -20.21 11.32
N ILE A 114 -7.95 -19.67 12.48
CA ILE A 114 -7.84 -18.25 12.78
C ILE A 114 -6.93 -18.11 13.98
N GLU A 115 -5.85 -17.35 13.85
CA GLU A 115 -4.89 -17.09 14.92
C GLU A 115 -4.54 -15.60 14.98
N LYS A 116 -4.34 -15.10 16.19
CA LYS A 116 -3.78 -13.77 16.39
C LYS A 116 -2.26 -13.85 16.22
N HIS A 117 -1.73 -13.10 15.26
CA HIS A 117 -0.29 -12.98 15.03
C HIS A 117 0.18 -11.57 15.35
N VAL A 118 1.20 -11.46 16.20
CA VAL A 118 1.82 -10.19 16.55
C VAL A 118 3.08 -10.03 15.71
N HIS A 119 3.16 -8.93 14.98
CA HIS A 119 4.30 -8.61 14.12
C HIS A 119 4.58 -7.10 14.13
N ASN A 120 5.78 -6.72 13.73
CA ASN A 120 6.12 -5.31 13.54
C ASN A 120 5.37 -4.75 12.32
N TYR A 121 4.84 -3.54 12.47
CA TYR A 121 4.18 -2.81 11.40
C TYR A 121 4.69 -1.36 11.36
N PRO A 122 4.96 -0.79 10.18
CA PRO A 122 5.46 0.57 10.08
C PRO A 122 4.42 1.60 10.52
N HIS A 123 4.83 2.52 11.36
CA HIS A 123 4.01 3.63 11.85
C HIS A 123 4.54 4.97 11.35
N CYS A 124 3.65 5.93 11.18
CA CYS A 124 4.01 7.29 10.85
C CYS A 124 4.65 7.95 12.08
N TRP A 125 5.90 8.37 11.97
CA TRP A 125 6.65 8.98 13.07
C TRP A 125 6.05 10.29 13.64
N ARG A 126 5.11 10.92 12.94
CA ARG A 126 4.42 12.13 13.40
C ARG A 126 3.10 11.87 14.11
N THR A 127 2.33 10.89 13.65
CA THR A 127 0.98 10.62 14.13
C THR A 127 0.89 9.33 14.92
N ASP A 128 1.96 8.56 14.94
CA ASP A 128 2.05 7.22 15.52
C ASP A 128 0.97 6.23 15.02
N LYS A 129 0.32 6.57 13.91
CA LYS A 129 -0.67 5.70 13.27
C LYS A 129 0.01 4.73 12.31
N PRO A 130 -0.51 3.51 12.16
CA PRO A 130 -0.03 2.58 11.14
C PRO A 130 -0.14 3.19 9.76
N VAL A 131 0.86 2.98 8.90
CA VAL A 131 0.82 3.49 7.53
C VAL A 131 -0.08 2.61 6.66
N LEU A 132 -0.76 3.23 5.70
CA LEU A 132 -1.46 2.53 4.64
C LEU A 132 -0.55 2.51 3.41
N TYR A 133 -0.19 1.33 2.94
CA TYR A 133 0.44 1.19 1.63
C TYR A 133 -0.62 1.47 0.58
N TYR A 134 -0.41 2.51 -0.21
CA TYR A 134 -1.40 2.99 -1.17
C TYR A 134 -0.70 3.34 -2.49
N PRO A 135 -1.20 2.87 -3.64
CA PRO A 135 -0.64 3.23 -4.93
C PRO A 135 -0.94 4.71 -5.24
N LEU A 136 0.08 5.45 -5.57
CA LEU A 136 -0.01 6.85 -5.96
C LEU A 136 0.65 7.04 -7.32
N ASP A 137 0.00 7.78 -8.20
CA ASP A 137 0.60 8.21 -9.45
C ASP A 137 1.82 9.08 -9.16
N SER A 138 2.94 8.74 -9.77
CA SER A 138 4.23 9.36 -9.47
C SER A 138 5.06 9.53 -10.73
N TRP A 139 5.85 10.59 -10.74
CA TRP A 139 6.83 10.84 -11.79
C TRP A 139 8.13 10.13 -11.48
N PHE A 140 8.66 9.42 -12.47
CA PHE A 140 9.93 8.70 -12.35
C PHE A 140 10.89 9.11 -13.44
N ILE A 141 12.18 9.21 -13.09
CA ILE A 141 13.26 9.16 -14.08
C ILE A 141 13.65 7.68 -14.24
N ARG A 142 13.61 7.18 -15.46
CA ARG A 142 14.02 5.80 -15.78
C ARG A 142 15.53 5.63 -15.68
N SER A 143 16.06 5.76 -14.47
CA SER A 143 17.50 5.65 -14.18
C SER A 143 18.06 4.29 -14.59
N THR A 144 17.24 3.23 -14.50
CA THR A 144 17.62 1.87 -14.87
C THR A 144 18.00 1.74 -16.35
N ALA A 145 17.51 2.62 -17.22
CA ALA A 145 17.89 2.63 -18.64
C ALA A 145 19.38 2.92 -18.88
N ALA A 146 20.03 3.62 -17.96
CA ALA A 146 21.45 3.95 -18.03
C ALA A 146 22.32 3.09 -17.09
N LYS A 147 21.74 2.14 -16.37
CA LYS A 147 22.40 1.37 -15.31
C LYS A 147 23.70 0.71 -15.77
N GLU A 148 23.63 -0.08 -16.83
CA GLU A 148 24.80 -0.81 -17.34
C GLU A 148 25.91 0.15 -17.76
N ARG A 149 25.55 1.22 -18.46
CA ARG A 149 26.52 2.23 -18.86
C ARG A 149 27.16 2.96 -17.67
N MET A 150 26.39 3.26 -16.64
CA MET A 150 26.92 3.83 -15.40
C MET A 150 27.88 2.87 -14.68
N MET A 151 27.58 1.58 -14.65
CA MET A 151 28.44 0.57 -14.08
C MET A 151 29.77 0.44 -14.85
N GLU A 152 29.75 0.51 -16.18
CA GLU A 152 30.97 0.54 -17.01
C GLU A 152 31.80 1.79 -16.72
N LEU A 153 31.18 2.97 -16.72
CA LEU A 153 31.85 4.23 -16.44
C LEU A 153 32.42 4.28 -15.02
N ASN A 154 31.75 3.70 -14.05
CA ASN A 154 32.24 3.60 -12.68
C ASN A 154 33.62 2.89 -12.59
N LYS A 155 33.87 1.91 -13.46
CA LYS A 155 35.15 1.19 -13.51
C LYS A 155 36.29 2.05 -14.06
N THR A 156 36.00 3.12 -14.77
CA THR A 156 37.00 4.04 -15.35
C THR A 156 37.43 5.14 -14.39
N ILE A 157 36.74 5.29 -13.26
CA ILE A 157 37.01 6.34 -12.26
C ILE A 157 38.15 5.86 -11.34
N ASN A 158 39.15 6.71 -11.15
CA ASN A 158 40.21 6.47 -10.17
C ASN A 158 39.72 6.84 -8.76
N TRP A 159 39.00 5.91 -8.14
CA TRP A 159 38.45 6.10 -6.79
C TRP A 159 39.56 6.08 -5.73
N LYS A 160 39.45 7.02 -4.77
CA LYS A 160 40.32 7.06 -3.58
C LYS A 160 39.46 7.18 -2.31
N PRO A 161 39.35 6.13 -1.51
CA PRO A 161 39.89 4.77 -1.73
C PRO A 161 39.17 4.01 -2.84
N GLU A 162 39.81 3.06 -3.45
CA GLU A 162 39.26 2.19 -4.51
C GLU A 162 37.97 1.46 -4.08
N SER A 163 37.89 1.11 -2.79
CA SER A 163 36.73 0.46 -2.19
C SER A 163 35.43 1.29 -2.28
N THR A 164 35.50 2.59 -2.54
CA THR A 164 34.31 3.40 -2.79
C THR A 164 33.61 2.99 -4.07
N GLY A 165 34.38 2.80 -5.15
CA GLY A 165 33.89 2.42 -6.48
C GLY A 165 33.42 0.98 -6.56
N THR A 166 34.15 0.06 -5.97
CA THR A 166 33.84 -1.39 -5.98
C THR A 166 32.88 -1.80 -4.85
N GLY A 167 32.85 -1.04 -3.76
CA GLY A 167 32.02 -1.29 -2.60
C GLY A 167 30.69 -0.50 -2.64
N ARG A 168 30.59 0.55 -1.83
CA ARG A 168 29.33 1.24 -1.59
C ARG A 168 28.66 1.79 -2.86
N PHE A 169 29.42 2.51 -3.69
CA PHE A 169 28.88 3.11 -4.91
C PHE A 169 28.58 2.07 -6.01
N GLY A 170 29.51 1.12 -6.21
CA GLY A 170 29.29 0.02 -7.16
C GLY A 170 28.06 -0.81 -6.82
N LYS A 171 27.91 -1.20 -5.55
CA LYS A 171 26.73 -1.94 -5.09
C LYS A 171 25.44 -1.12 -5.19
N TRP A 172 25.51 0.18 -5.00
CA TRP A 172 24.36 1.04 -5.22
C TRP A 172 23.95 1.06 -6.70
N LEU A 173 24.89 1.13 -7.63
CA LEU A 173 24.63 1.02 -9.06
C LEU A 173 24.05 -0.35 -9.45
N GLU A 174 24.59 -1.44 -8.90
CA GLU A 174 24.07 -2.80 -9.12
C GLU A 174 22.62 -2.96 -8.70
N ASN A 175 22.18 -2.25 -7.67
CA ASN A 175 20.82 -2.25 -7.14
C ASN A 175 20.02 -1.01 -7.54
N LEU A 176 20.44 -0.30 -8.59
CA LEU A 176 19.78 0.91 -9.05
C LEU A 176 18.34 0.64 -9.45
N ASN A 177 17.43 1.44 -8.91
CA ASN A 177 16.03 1.51 -9.28
C ASN A 177 15.72 2.85 -9.95
N ASP A 178 14.57 2.94 -10.62
CA ASP A 178 14.09 4.19 -11.19
C ASP A 178 13.87 5.25 -10.09
N TRP A 179 14.23 6.47 -10.37
CA TRP A 179 14.22 7.56 -9.40
C TRP A 179 12.83 8.21 -9.32
N ASN A 180 12.13 7.97 -8.21
CA ASN A 180 10.87 8.64 -7.93
C ASN A 180 11.09 10.11 -7.55
N LEU A 181 10.52 11.02 -8.35
CA LEU A 181 10.60 12.47 -8.12
C LEU A 181 9.41 13.02 -7.35
N SER A 182 8.28 12.31 -7.31
CA SER A 182 7.07 12.78 -6.66
C SER A 182 7.24 12.85 -5.15
N ARG A 183 6.73 13.93 -4.57
CA ARG A 183 6.68 14.14 -3.12
C ARG A 183 5.31 14.72 -2.77
N SER A 184 4.64 14.13 -1.80
CA SER A 184 3.39 14.65 -1.23
C SER A 184 3.63 15.66 -0.09
N ARG A 185 4.88 15.79 0.34
CA ARG A 185 5.30 16.76 1.37
C ARG A 185 6.42 17.62 0.79
N TYR A 186 6.25 18.90 0.93
CA TYR A 186 7.22 19.87 0.42
C TYR A 186 8.12 20.33 1.56
N TRP A 187 9.38 20.55 1.24
CA TRP A 187 10.29 21.28 2.11
C TRP A 187 9.80 22.72 2.14
N GLY A 188 9.48 23.28 3.26
CA GLY A 188 8.92 24.63 3.36
C GLY A 188 9.92 25.77 3.06
N THR A 189 10.85 25.60 2.14
CA THR A 189 11.69 26.68 1.62
C THR A 189 10.94 27.47 0.57
N PRO A 190 10.92 28.80 0.65
CA PRO A 190 10.34 29.66 -0.36
C PRO A 190 11.13 29.56 -1.67
#